data_7a52f0a4d294bf7f539b2e1426b34c9e
#
_entry.id   7a52f0a4d294bf7f539b2e1426b34c9e
#
_cell.length_a   1.000
_cell.length_b   1.000
_cell.length_c   1.000
_cell.angle_alpha   90.00
_cell.angle_beta   90.00
_cell.angle_gamma   90.00
#
_symmetry.space_group_name_H-M   'P 1'
#
loop_
_entity.id
_entity.type
_entity.pdbx_description
1 polymer ?
#
loop_
_entity_poly.entity_id
_entity_poly.type
_entity_poly.pdbx_seq_one_letter_code
_entity_poly.pdbx_strand_id
1 'polypeptide(L)'
;DFVFKISETDTVLVKEIKPDNNTRDMEKLAASIVDTLQGDHYIKAVVGIGTPIGNIKDLASSFKEAQIAMEVGKVFDTERQVISYDHLGIARLIYQLPTTLCEAFLREVFKQESIDSLDAETLFTIQRFFENNLNVSETSRGLFVHRNTLVYRLEKIRKLTGLDLRNFDDAIVFKVALMVKKYLSANPAKY
;
A
#
# COMPACT_ATOMS: atom_id res chain seq x y z
N ASP A 1 -21.53 4.82 21.08
CA ASP A 1 -21.21 4.92 19.66
C ASP A 1 -21.92 6.14 19.08
N PHE A 2 -21.25 6.88 18.19
CA PHE A 2 -21.83 8.04 17.52
C PHE A 2 -21.59 7.94 16.03
N VAL A 3 -22.59 8.31 15.23
CA VAL A 3 -22.49 8.33 13.77
C VAL A 3 -22.75 9.75 13.29
N PHE A 4 -21.82 10.26 12.48
CA PHE A 4 -21.87 11.61 11.92
C PHE A 4 -21.78 11.55 10.40
N LYS A 5 -22.72 12.18 9.71
CA LYS A 5 -22.60 12.43 8.29
C LYS A 5 -21.82 13.74 8.08
N ILE A 6 -20.65 13.65 7.42
CA ILE A 6 -19.79 14.81 7.17
C ILE A 6 -20.05 15.39 5.78
N SER A 7 -20.28 14.52 4.78
CA SER A 7 -20.62 14.91 3.42
C SER A 7 -21.71 13.99 2.84
N GLU A 8 -22.05 14.15 1.59
CA GLU A 8 -22.99 13.24 0.90
C GLU A 8 -22.43 11.81 0.82
N THR A 9 -21.11 11.68 0.74
CA THR A 9 -20.40 10.42 0.57
C THR A 9 -19.71 9.91 1.83
N ASP A 10 -19.47 10.80 2.82
CA ASP A 10 -18.63 10.47 3.96
C ASP A 10 -19.41 10.44 5.27
N THR A 11 -19.31 9.32 5.95
CA THR A 11 -19.90 9.08 7.27
C THR A 11 -18.81 8.65 8.23
N VAL A 12 -18.81 9.18 9.44
CA VAL A 12 -17.88 8.86 10.51
C VAL A 12 -18.59 8.10 11.61
N LEU A 13 -18.02 6.95 11.98
CA LEU A 13 -18.40 6.20 13.16
C LEU A 13 -17.34 6.43 14.26
N VAL A 14 -17.77 7.02 15.36
CA VAL A 14 -16.99 7.04 16.61
C VAL A 14 -17.46 5.86 17.45
N LYS A 15 -16.59 4.85 17.55
CA LYS A 15 -16.87 3.59 18.24
C LYS A 15 -16.22 3.58 19.60
N GLU A 16 -17.00 3.36 20.65
CA GLU A 16 -16.47 3.01 21.96
C GLU A 16 -15.91 1.58 21.92
N ILE A 17 -14.67 1.42 22.32
CA ILE A 17 -13.99 0.13 22.35
C ILE A 17 -13.62 -0.26 23.79
N LYS A 18 -13.64 -1.55 24.07
CA LYS A 18 -13.19 -2.07 25.36
C LYS A 18 -11.65 -2.10 25.41
N PRO A 19 -11.03 -2.02 26.59
CA PRO A 19 -9.57 -2.07 26.73
C PRO A 19 -8.91 -3.30 26.11
N ASP A 20 -9.64 -4.42 26.04
CA ASP A 20 -9.16 -5.70 25.49
C ASP A 20 -9.30 -5.80 23.97
N ASN A 21 -9.99 -4.85 23.32
CA ASN A 21 -10.11 -4.83 21.87
C ASN A 21 -8.78 -4.43 21.22
N ASN A 22 -8.44 -5.13 20.15
CA ASN A 22 -7.25 -4.85 19.34
C ASN A 22 -7.63 -4.36 17.94
N THR A 23 -6.65 -3.93 17.15
CA THR A 23 -6.85 -3.43 15.79
C THR A 23 -7.58 -4.44 14.89
N ARG A 24 -7.35 -5.75 15.08
CA ARG A 24 -8.05 -6.80 14.30
C ARG A 24 -9.55 -6.86 14.60
N ASP A 25 -9.97 -6.57 15.82
CA ASP A 25 -11.40 -6.56 16.16
C ASP A 25 -12.10 -5.38 15.51
N MET A 26 -11.43 -4.24 15.41
CA MET A 26 -11.94 -3.08 14.67
C MET A 26 -11.98 -3.33 13.17
N GLU A 27 -10.98 -4.00 12.61
CA GLU A 27 -10.99 -4.41 11.19
C GLU A 27 -12.13 -5.37 10.87
N LYS A 28 -12.42 -6.34 11.76
CA LYS A 28 -13.56 -7.25 11.60
C LYS A 28 -14.90 -6.51 11.64
N LEU A 29 -15.04 -5.57 12.56
CA LEU A 29 -16.24 -4.73 12.64
C LEU A 29 -16.40 -3.91 11.35
N ALA A 30 -15.33 -3.26 10.89
CA ALA A 30 -15.36 -2.49 9.66
C ALA A 30 -15.69 -3.35 8.44
N ALA A 31 -15.12 -4.57 8.36
CA ALA A 31 -15.45 -5.53 7.30
C ALA A 31 -16.94 -5.92 7.34
N SER A 32 -17.49 -6.20 8.51
CA SER A 32 -18.93 -6.50 8.66
C SER A 32 -19.82 -5.34 8.21
N ILE A 33 -19.42 -4.10 8.47
CA ILE A 33 -20.15 -2.91 8.00
C ILE A 33 -20.11 -2.84 6.47
N VAL A 34 -18.93 -3.03 5.87
CA VAL A 34 -18.75 -3.03 4.41
C VAL A 34 -19.59 -4.13 3.76
N ASP A 35 -19.54 -5.36 4.31
CA ASP A 35 -20.29 -6.50 3.79
C ASP A 35 -21.81 -6.24 3.85
N THR A 36 -22.31 -5.66 4.95
CA THR A 36 -23.73 -5.29 5.08
C THR A 36 -24.13 -4.22 4.06
N LEU A 37 -23.32 -3.17 3.91
CA LEU A 37 -23.58 -2.10 2.93
C LEU A 37 -23.59 -2.64 1.50
N GLN A 38 -22.68 -3.54 1.18
CA GLN A 38 -22.61 -4.13 -0.15
C GLN A 38 -23.70 -5.16 -0.40
N GLY A 39 -23.96 -6.06 0.57
CA GLY A 39 -24.95 -7.14 0.43
C GLY A 39 -26.40 -6.64 0.44
N ASP A 40 -26.75 -5.80 1.43
CA ASP A 40 -28.14 -5.38 1.65
C ASP A 40 -28.51 -4.11 0.87
N HIS A 41 -27.53 -3.25 0.60
CA HIS A 41 -27.77 -1.91 0.02
C HIS A 41 -27.07 -1.66 -1.31
N TYR A 42 -26.25 -2.61 -1.80
CA TYR A 42 -25.47 -2.48 -3.05
C TYR A 42 -24.54 -1.25 -3.05
N ILE A 43 -24.10 -0.82 -1.85
CA ILE A 43 -23.20 0.33 -1.67
C ILE A 43 -21.77 -0.18 -1.56
N LYS A 44 -20.90 0.27 -2.46
CA LYS A 44 -19.46 0.06 -2.33
C LYS A 44 -18.88 1.09 -1.37
N ALA A 45 -18.42 0.63 -0.21
CA ALA A 45 -17.82 1.48 0.80
C ALA A 45 -16.34 1.14 1.01
N VAL A 46 -15.57 2.15 1.42
CA VAL A 46 -14.20 2.00 1.91
C VAL A 46 -14.15 2.58 3.32
N VAL A 47 -13.57 1.85 4.24
CA VAL A 47 -13.47 2.25 5.64
C VAL A 47 -12.00 2.48 6.02
N GLY A 48 -11.68 3.70 6.46
CA GLY A 48 -10.42 4.03 7.11
C GLY A 48 -10.57 3.94 8.63
N ILE A 49 -9.60 3.32 9.30
CA ILE A 49 -9.57 3.18 10.76
C ILE A 49 -8.39 3.98 11.30
N GLY A 50 -8.65 4.96 12.16
CA GLY A 50 -7.63 5.69 12.91
C GLY A 50 -7.16 4.91 14.13
N THR A 51 -6.07 5.36 14.74
CA THR A 51 -5.52 4.76 15.96
C THR A 51 -6.50 4.93 17.13
N PRO A 52 -6.72 3.87 17.93
CA PRO A 52 -7.49 3.95 19.16
C PRO A 52 -6.93 5.00 20.12
N ILE A 53 -7.81 5.78 20.73
CA ILE A 53 -7.45 6.86 21.65
C ILE A 53 -8.00 6.61 23.05
N GLY A 54 -7.26 7.05 24.06
CA GLY A 54 -7.69 7.00 25.46
C GLY A 54 -8.37 8.29 25.96
N ASN A 55 -8.33 9.37 25.17
CA ASN A 55 -8.89 10.66 25.55
C ASN A 55 -9.67 11.26 24.38
N ILE A 56 -10.86 11.77 24.66
CA ILE A 56 -11.74 12.40 23.68
C ILE A 56 -11.08 13.61 22.98
N LYS A 57 -10.12 14.26 23.61
CA LYS A 57 -9.36 15.39 23.01
C LYS A 57 -8.56 14.97 21.78
N ASP A 58 -8.20 13.69 21.70
CA ASP A 58 -7.39 13.15 20.61
C ASP A 58 -8.25 12.64 19.42
N LEU A 59 -9.58 12.78 19.53
CA LEU A 59 -10.52 12.30 18.52
C LEU A 59 -10.25 12.90 17.14
N ALA A 60 -9.93 14.19 17.09
CA ALA A 60 -9.62 14.88 15.83
C ALA A 60 -8.35 14.30 15.15
N SER A 61 -7.36 13.89 15.96
CA SER A 61 -6.15 13.24 15.44
C SER A 61 -6.47 11.86 14.85
N SER A 62 -7.19 11.04 15.60
CA SER A 62 -7.61 9.70 15.13
C SER A 62 -8.48 9.78 13.88
N PHE A 63 -9.38 10.75 13.79
CA PHE A 63 -10.17 10.98 12.57
C PHE A 63 -9.28 11.35 11.37
N LYS A 64 -8.29 12.23 11.56
CA LYS A 64 -7.34 12.59 10.51
C LYS A 64 -6.52 11.39 10.04
N GLU A 65 -6.13 10.53 10.96
CA GLU A 65 -5.44 9.27 10.66
C GLU A 65 -6.31 8.33 9.82
N ALA A 66 -7.62 8.20 10.16
CA ALA A 66 -8.57 7.42 9.36
C ALA A 66 -8.71 7.97 7.93
N GLN A 67 -8.74 9.28 7.76
CA GLN A 67 -8.74 9.90 6.43
C GLN A 67 -7.46 9.60 5.66
N ILE A 68 -6.29 9.74 6.29
CA ILE A 68 -4.99 9.38 5.69
C ILE A 68 -4.98 7.90 5.29
N ALA A 69 -5.54 7.01 6.12
CA ALA A 69 -5.61 5.58 5.80
C ALA A 69 -6.38 5.34 4.50
N MET A 70 -7.52 5.99 4.30
CA MET A 70 -8.30 5.88 3.05
C MET A 70 -7.54 6.44 1.85
N GLU A 71 -6.88 7.58 1.99
CA GLU A 71 -6.12 8.21 0.90
C GLU A 71 -4.91 7.38 0.49
N VAL A 72 -4.14 6.88 1.46
CA VAL A 72 -3.00 5.99 1.23
C VAL A 72 -3.48 4.67 0.61
N GLY A 73 -4.59 4.13 1.08
CA GLY A 73 -5.21 2.92 0.52
C GLY A 73 -5.58 3.07 -0.94
N LYS A 74 -6.16 4.19 -1.35
CA LYS A 74 -6.46 4.48 -2.76
C LYS A 74 -5.22 4.44 -3.66
N VAL A 75 -4.05 4.79 -3.12
CA VAL A 75 -2.80 4.78 -3.88
C VAL A 75 -2.15 3.40 -3.87
N PHE A 76 -2.01 2.78 -2.71
CA PHE A 76 -1.13 1.61 -2.55
C PHE A 76 -1.87 0.27 -2.51
N ASP A 77 -3.15 0.27 -2.15
CA ASP A 77 -3.94 -0.96 -1.96
C ASP A 77 -5.39 -0.77 -2.43
N THR A 78 -5.54 -0.56 -3.72
CA THR A 78 -6.81 -0.17 -4.36
C THR A 78 -7.93 -1.21 -4.22
N GLU A 79 -7.61 -2.44 -3.85
CA GLU A 79 -8.59 -3.54 -3.70
C GLU A 79 -9.11 -3.69 -2.27
N ARG A 80 -8.40 -3.13 -1.28
CA ARG A 80 -8.85 -3.21 0.10
C ARG A 80 -9.95 -2.21 0.39
N GLN A 81 -11.00 -2.71 1.02
CA GLN A 81 -12.13 -1.91 1.47
C GLN A 81 -12.00 -1.47 2.95
N VAL A 82 -11.14 -2.12 3.73
CA VAL A 82 -10.86 -1.77 5.12
C VAL A 82 -9.36 -1.51 5.27
N ILE A 83 -9.01 -0.29 5.69
CA ILE A 83 -7.62 0.18 5.76
C ILE A 83 -7.39 0.77 7.15
N SER A 84 -6.52 0.16 7.94
CA SER A 84 -6.10 0.66 9.24
C SER A 84 -4.84 1.52 9.12
N TYR A 85 -4.85 2.68 9.78
CA TYR A 85 -3.69 3.58 9.85
C TYR A 85 -2.45 2.90 10.41
N ASP A 86 -2.61 2.05 11.43
CA ASP A 86 -1.52 1.30 12.04
C ASP A 86 -0.85 0.29 11.09
N HIS A 87 -1.56 -0.16 10.07
CA HIS A 87 -1.07 -1.14 9.11
C HIS A 87 -0.55 -0.55 7.79
N LEU A 88 -0.50 0.77 7.66
CA LEU A 88 0.01 1.43 6.46
C LEU A 88 1.52 1.23 6.23
N GLY A 89 2.27 0.99 7.30
CA GLY A 89 3.71 0.77 7.22
C GLY A 89 4.45 1.89 6.48
N ILE A 90 5.35 1.51 5.57
CA ILE A 90 6.17 2.46 4.79
C ILE A 90 5.33 3.33 3.83
N ALA A 91 4.15 2.87 3.39
CA ALA A 91 3.27 3.62 2.50
C ALA A 91 2.89 4.99 3.10
N ARG A 92 2.66 5.05 4.43
CA ARG A 92 2.39 6.28 5.15
C ARG A 92 3.54 7.29 5.08
N LEU A 93 4.78 6.81 5.16
CA LEU A 93 5.96 7.68 5.07
C LEU A 93 6.10 8.23 3.65
N ILE A 94 5.99 7.38 2.65
CA ILE A 94 6.08 7.79 1.24
C ILE A 94 5.00 8.81 0.89
N TYR A 95 3.77 8.61 1.36
CA TYR A 95 2.65 9.52 1.11
C TYR A 95 2.89 10.94 1.66
N GLN A 96 3.73 11.09 2.68
CA GLN A 96 4.07 12.38 3.29
C GLN A 96 5.29 13.05 2.64
N LEU A 97 5.99 12.36 1.73
CA LEU A 97 7.18 12.94 1.09
C LEU A 97 6.77 13.97 0.02
N PRO A 98 7.55 15.06 -0.11
CA PRO A 98 7.41 15.98 -1.24
C PRO A 98 7.64 15.24 -2.58
N THR A 99 6.81 15.54 -3.58
CA THR A 99 6.92 14.92 -4.92
C THR A 99 8.30 15.17 -5.55
N THR A 100 8.89 16.35 -5.33
CA THR A 100 10.24 16.69 -5.79
C THR A 100 11.31 15.77 -5.23
N LEU A 101 11.20 15.38 -3.94
CA LEU A 101 12.10 14.42 -3.33
C LEU A 101 11.89 13.01 -3.90
N CYS A 102 10.64 12.63 -4.11
CA CYS A 102 10.28 11.35 -4.75
C CYS A 102 10.86 11.24 -6.17
N GLU A 103 10.73 12.28 -6.97
CA GLU A 103 11.32 12.34 -8.32
C GLU A 103 12.85 12.28 -8.31
N ALA A 104 13.49 13.02 -7.38
CA ALA A 104 14.94 13.00 -7.23
C ALA A 104 15.42 11.58 -6.88
N PHE A 105 14.75 10.91 -5.95
CA PHE A 105 15.05 9.53 -5.57
C PHE A 105 14.92 8.55 -6.74
N LEU A 106 13.84 8.65 -7.55
CA LEU A 106 13.69 7.79 -8.72
C LEU A 106 14.80 8.01 -9.76
N ARG A 107 15.21 9.27 -9.99
CA ARG A 107 16.35 9.59 -10.88
C ARG A 107 17.67 9.01 -10.38
N GLU A 108 17.90 9.02 -9.07
CA GLU A 108 19.09 8.44 -8.46
C GLU A 108 19.11 6.92 -8.61
N VAL A 109 17.98 6.26 -8.30
CA VAL A 109 17.86 4.79 -8.33
C VAL A 109 17.98 4.24 -9.75
N PHE A 110 17.30 4.87 -10.73
CA PHE A 110 17.20 4.35 -12.11
C PHE A 110 18.10 5.05 -13.13
N LYS A 111 19.02 5.87 -12.70
CA LYS A 111 20.09 6.60 -13.44
C LYS A 111 19.82 6.99 -14.90
N GLN A 112 19.59 6.05 -15.80
CA GLN A 112 19.41 6.31 -17.24
C GLN A 112 18.19 5.64 -17.85
N GLU A 113 17.64 4.60 -17.23
CA GLU A 113 16.48 3.89 -17.76
C GLU A 113 15.30 4.06 -16.80
N SER A 114 14.19 4.50 -17.36
CA SER A 114 12.94 4.59 -16.59
C SER A 114 12.47 3.19 -16.21
N ILE A 115 11.92 3.04 -15.01
CA ILE A 115 11.17 1.85 -14.61
C ILE A 115 10.03 1.54 -15.62
N ASP A 116 9.65 2.52 -16.45
CA ASP A 116 8.66 2.37 -17.52
C ASP A 116 9.17 1.51 -18.68
N SER A 117 10.50 1.26 -18.76
CA SER A 117 11.07 0.32 -19.72
C SER A 117 10.86 -1.15 -19.35
N LEU A 118 10.43 -1.42 -18.11
CA LEU A 118 10.11 -2.76 -17.66
C LEU A 118 8.75 -3.21 -18.20
N ASP A 119 8.75 -4.31 -18.94
CA ASP A 119 7.51 -4.90 -19.44
C ASP A 119 6.64 -5.47 -18.30
N ALA A 120 5.36 -5.68 -18.59
CA ALA A 120 4.37 -6.17 -17.63
C ALA A 120 4.77 -7.54 -17.04
N GLU A 121 5.40 -8.41 -17.83
CA GLU A 121 5.86 -9.74 -17.38
C GLU A 121 6.98 -9.60 -16.35
N THR A 122 7.91 -8.67 -16.58
CA THR A 122 9.00 -8.37 -15.67
C THR A 122 8.47 -7.79 -14.36
N LEU A 123 7.54 -6.82 -14.41
CA LEU A 123 6.91 -6.25 -13.22
C LEU A 123 6.13 -7.32 -12.42
N PHE A 124 5.40 -8.20 -13.10
CA PHE A 124 4.72 -9.31 -12.46
C PHE A 124 5.70 -10.29 -11.78
N THR A 125 6.82 -10.58 -12.44
CA THR A 125 7.89 -11.42 -11.87
C THR A 125 8.46 -10.79 -10.59
N ILE A 126 8.72 -9.48 -10.60
CA ILE A 126 9.22 -8.73 -9.44
C ILE A 126 8.21 -8.78 -8.29
N GLN A 127 6.93 -8.52 -8.57
CA GLN A 127 5.88 -8.58 -7.58
C GLN A 127 5.82 -9.97 -6.91
N ARG A 128 5.77 -11.05 -7.69
CA ARG A 128 5.77 -12.42 -7.18
C ARG A 128 7.04 -12.76 -6.39
N PHE A 129 8.19 -12.21 -6.77
CA PHE A 129 9.43 -12.41 -6.06
C PHE A 129 9.42 -11.75 -4.67
N PHE A 130 8.86 -10.55 -4.55
CA PHE A 130 8.64 -9.89 -3.26
C PHE A 130 7.61 -10.62 -2.40
N GLU A 131 6.49 -11.07 -2.97
CA GLU A 131 5.45 -11.82 -2.27
C GLU A 131 5.97 -13.14 -1.68
N ASN A 132 6.93 -13.76 -2.36
CA ASN A 132 7.61 -14.98 -1.90
C ASN A 132 8.90 -14.71 -1.10
N ASN A 133 9.00 -13.55 -0.45
CA ASN A 133 10.12 -13.17 0.42
C ASN A 133 11.50 -13.36 -0.23
N LEU A 134 11.66 -12.98 -1.49
CA LEU A 134 12.88 -13.12 -2.30
C LEU A 134 13.36 -14.56 -2.48
N ASN A 135 12.46 -15.53 -2.34
CA ASN A 135 12.77 -16.95 -2.51
C ASN A 135 12.64 -17.38 -3.98
N VAL A 136 13.78 -17.62 -4.63
CA VAL A 136 13.84 -18.00 -6.05
C VAL A 136 13.05 -19.30 -6.32
N SER A 137 13.15 -20.31 -5.44
CA SER A 137 12.52 -21.60 -5.67
C SER A 137 10.99 -21.54 -5.53
N GLU A 138 10.49 -20.81 -4.54
CA GLU A 138 9.06 -20.57 -4.35
C GLU A 138 8.47 -19.75 -5.50
N THR A 139 9.16 -18.68 -5.87
CA THR A 139 8.72 -17.81 -6.96
C THR A 139 8.68 -18.55 -8.29
N SER A 140 9.70 -19.37 -8.62
CA SER A 140 9.69 -20.14 -9.87
C SER A 140 8.54 -21.14 -9.92
N ARG A 141 8.23 -21.80 -8.80
CA ARG A 141 7.05 -22.68 -8.69
C ARG A 141 5.74 -21.91 -8.87
N GLY A 142 5.59 -20.78 -8.18
CA GLY A 142 4.38 -19.94 -8.27
C GLY A 142 4.15 -19.32 -9.65
N LEU A 143 5.23 -19.09 -10.41
CA LEU A 143 5.18 -18.61 -11.80
C LEU A 143 5.11 -19.73 -12.85
N PHE A 144 5.18 -21.01 -12.45
CA PHE A 144 5.24 -22.16 -13.33
C PHE A 144 6.38 -22.09 -14.34
N VAL A 145 7.55 -21.56 -13.93
CA VAL A 145 8.75 -21.47 -14.75
C VAL A 145 9.91 -22.24 -14.14
N HIS A 146 10.88 -22.65 -15.00
CA HIS A 146 12.09 -23.26 -14.49
C HIS A 146 12.93 -22.23 -13.69
N ARG A 147 13.60 -22.68 -12.63
CA ARG A 147 14.44 -21.83 -11.77
C ARG A 147 15.43 -20.96 -12.56
N ASN A 148 16.06 -21.54 -13.59
CA ASN A 148 17.02 -20.81 -14.42
C ASN A 148 16.36 -19.68 -15.22
N THR A 149 15.11 -19.85 -15.64
CA THR A 149 14.32 -18.80 -16.30
C THR A 149 14.08 -17.63 -15.35
N LEU A 150 13.71 -17.90 -14.10
CA LEU A 150 13.57 -16.86 -13.11
C LEU A 150 14.89 -16.13 -12.83
N VAL A 151 15.98 -16.87 -12.65
CA VAL A 151 17.31 -16.26 -12.44
C VAL A 151 17.69 -15.39 -13.63
N TYR A 152 17.44 -15.82 -14.85
CA TYR A 152 17.67 -15.01 -16.06
C TYR A 152 16.83 -13.71 -16.05
N ARG A 153 15.55 -13.78 -15.65
CA ARG A 153 14.71 -12.58 -15.52
C ARG A 153 15.23 -11.61 -14.46
N LEU A 154 15.66 -12.13 -13.30
CA LEU A 154 16.25 -11.29 -12.25
C LEU A 154 17.56 -10.64 -12.72
N GLU A 155 18.39 -11.36 -13.50
CA GLU A 155 19.60 -10.81 -14.06
C GLU A 155 19.32 -9.74 -15.14
N LYS A 156 18.25 -9.90 -15.92
CA LYS A 156 17.76 -8.84 -16.84
C LYS A 156 17.42 -7.57 -16.06
N ILE A 157 16.68 -7.70 -14.95
CA ILE A 157 16.31 -6.56 -14.09
C ILE A 157 17.60 -5.89 -13.57
N ARG A 158 18.55 -6.66 -13.06
CA ARG A 158 19.84 -6.14 -12.59
C ARG A 158 20.58 -5.36 -13.67
N LYS A 159 20.62 -5.86 -14.90
CA LYS A 159 21.26 -5.16 -16.03
C LYS A 159 20.58 -3.85 -16.37
N LEU A 160 19.24 -3.79 -16.30
CA LEU A 160 18.47 -2.58 -16.61
C LEU A 160 18.53 -1.53 -15.48
N THR A 161 18.54 -1.96 -14.24
CA THR A 161 18.39 -1.05 -13.09
C THR A 161 19.66 -0.86 -12.26
N GLY A 162 20.62 -1.75 -12.43
CA GLY A 162 21.82 -1.82 -11.57
C GLY A 162 21.57 -2.50 -10.22
N LEU A 163 20.33 -2.85 -9.87
CA LEU A 163 19.96 -3.44 -8.59
C LEU A 163 19.76 -4.96 -8.70
N ASP A 164 20.45 -5.71 -7.86
CA ASP A 164 20.28 -7.16 -7.76
C ASP A 164 19.20 -7.50 -6.72
N LEU A 165 18.00 -7.82 -7.16
CA LEU A 165 16.89 -8.12 -6.24
C LEU A 165 17.11 -9.35 -5.35
N ARG A 166 18.18 -10.12 -5.57
CA ARG A 166 18.59 -11.22 -4.68
C ARG A 166 19.38 -10.70 -3.47
N ASN A 167 19.90 -9.47 -3.55
CA ASN A 167 20.49 -8.74 -2.44
C ASN A 167 19.38 -8.01 -1.70
N PHE A 168 19.34 -8.15 -0.37
CA PHE A 168 18.28 -7.59 0.45
C PHE A 168 18.21 -6.06 0.39
N ASP A 169 19.35 -5.39 0.44
CA ASP A 169 19.41 -3.92 0.41
C ASP A 169 18.95 -3.36 -0.95
N ASP A 170 19.41 -3.96 -2.05
CA ASP A 170 18.96 -3.61 -3.40
C ASP A 170 17.47 -3.86 -3.59
N ALA A 171 16.96 -4.96 -3.04
CA ALA A 171 15.55 -5.30 -3.09
C ALA A 171 14.69 -4.28 -2.33
N ILE A 172 15.13 -3.80 -1.16
CA ILE A 172 14.45 -2.73 -0.41
C ILE A 172 14.43 -1.45 -1.24
N VAL A 173 15.57 -1.00 -1.77
CA VAL A 173 15.66 0.20 -2.60
C VAL A 173 14.71 0.11 -3.78
N PHE A 174 14.69 -1.03 -4.46
CA PHE A 174 13.82 -1.25 -5.61
C PHE A 174 12.33 -1.25 -5.22
N LYS A 175 11.97 -1.90 -4.12
CA LYS A 175 10.59 -1.93 -3.61
C LYS A 175 10.10 -0.53 -3.26
N VAL A 176 10.92 0.25 -2.57
CA VAL A 176 10.61 1.65 -2.24
C VAL A 176 10.44 2.47 -3.53
N ALA A 177 11.31 2.28 -4.51
CA ALA A 177 11.20 2.98 -5.79
C ALA A 177 9.92 2.64 -6.56
N LEU A 178 9.46 1.37 -6.54
CA LEU A 178 8.15 0.99 -7.08
C LEU A 178 6.99 1.70 -6.37
N MET A 179 7.05 1.79 -5.04
CA MET A 179 6.03 2.48 -4.25
C MET A 179 6.04 3.98 -4.53
N VAL A 180 7.21 4.60 -4.56
CA VAL A 180 7.35 6.04 -4.91
C VAL A 180 6.79 6.32 -6.29
N LYS A 181 7.08 5.47 -7.28
CA LYS A 181 6.50 5.60 -8.62
C LYS A 181 4.98 5.52 -8.60
N LYS A 182 4.42 4.54 -7.88
CA LYS A 182 2.96 4.38 -7.75
C LYS A 182 2.32 5.62 -7.12
N TYR A 183 2.98 6.19 -6.10
CA TYR A 183 2.55 7.43 -5.45
C TYR A 183 2.54 8.62 -6.43
N LEU A 184 3.61 8.83 -7.19
CA LEU A 184 3.69 9.91 -8.18
C LEU A 184 2.66 9.74 -9.31
N SER A 185 2.42 8.51 -9.76
CA SER A 185 1.42 8.23 -10.80
C SER A 185 -0.01 8.49 -10.34
N ALA A 186 -0.32 8.27 -9.08
CA ALA A 186 -1.63 8.54 -8.49
C ALA A 186 -1.84 10.02 -8.16
N ASN A 187 -0.75 10.77 -7.99
CA ASN A 187 -0.76 12.21 -7.73
C ASN A 187 0.02 12.92 -8.86
N PRO A 188 -0.52 12.94 -10.10
CA PRO A 188 0.08 13.74 -11.15
C PRO A 188 0.12 15.17 -10.63
N ALA A 189 1.30 15.77 -10.66
CA ALA A 189 1.69 16.99 -9.97
C ALA A 189 0.56 18.02 -9.90
N LYS A 190 0.29 18.51 -8.70
CA LYS A 190 -0.40 19.79 -8.54
C LYS A 190 0.56 20.88 -9.04
N TYR A 191 0.59 21.08 -10.35
CA TYR A 191 1.18 22.25 -11.01
C TYR A 191 0.13 23.32 -11.17
#